data_07094b65a55ab3f2e5db3cfdd6ea303b
#
_entry.id   07094b65a55ab3f2e5db3cfdd6ea303b
#
_cell.length_a   1.000
_cell.length_b   1.000
_cell.length_c   1.000
_cell.angle_alpha   90.00
_cell.angle_beta   90.00
_cell.angle_gamma   90.00
#
_symmetry.space_group_name_H-M   'P 1'
#
loop_
_entity.id
_entity.type
_entity.pdbx_description
1 polymer ?
#
loop_
_entity_poly.entity_id
_entity_poly.type
_entity_poly.pdbx_seq_one_letter_code
_entity_poly.pdbx_strand_id
1 'polypeptide(L)'
;MINLQGRKISILKIWTTVRIVLVCSAMLLSAGCQTHKNAKPNVILLMADDMGWAQTGYYGYPIMKTPNLDAMALNGLRMDRFYAGAPSCTPTRATVLTGRTNDRTGAFRVGQYINKQEKMLSSAFQDAGYATAHFGKWHLNKTRYIASEHPLSADDPHGPGKLGFDYWLSNTNGFDIFDLDSGEHELSRNGVIERFEGDGSEVLVEEALKYISEQVALKKPVFVVIWYSAPHGPWEASEADIEPFLGKVDRTSANMLGEIVAMDRSIGNLRQGLRDMGIADNTLVWFTSDNGGTPDADTRVTFVEREDGQLVRDSLEYPSNCSDEIDYDLTSLEARELFGCYRGVDPDSGGHLRGFKKDFYEGGLRVPTIVEWPKRIRPRVSNFPSGTVDIFPTMIDVARLAPNSINRVHDGISIADVFENEIPRRDKPLGFRANDGRAWLDNDWKLLQNVLLVDGELVTGPFELYNIIGDPGEEYNLIELYPEVADRMRQQLDSWSVSVSRSALGADYPEGEVLPSGRDEEPVITERREMRMKEWAEEVRLSEVRVLP
;
A
#
# COMPACT_ATOMS: atom_id res chain seq x y z
N MET A 1 -2.37 20.50 -91.21
CA MET A 1 -1.26 21.15 -90.49
C MET A 1 -1.83 21.84 -89.25
N ILE A 2 -1.79 21.22 -88.12
CA ILE A 2 -2.24 21.82 -86.86
C ILE A 2 -1.02 21.91 -85.99
N ASN A 3 -0.68 23.11 -85.57
CA ASN A 3 0.50 23.49 -84.79
C ASN A 3 0.21 23.21 -83.32
N LEU A 4 0.95 22.29 -82.73
CA LEU A 4 0.92 21.99 -81.31
C LEU A 4 2.20 22.57 -80.68
N GLN A 5 2.19 23.83 -80.30
CA GLN A 5 3.16 24.43 -79.41
C GLN A 5 2.57 24.61 -78.00
N GLY A 6 3.21 24.03 -77.05
CA GLY A 6 3.35 24.58 -75.73
C GLY A 6 2.43 24.08 -74.62
N ARG A 7 2.97 23.18 -73.83
CA ARG A 7 3.01 23.31 -72.37
C ARG A 7 3.81 22.15 -71.80
N LYS A 8 5.13 22.31 -71.70
CA LYS A 8 5.93 21.51 -70.76
C LYS A 8 5.66 22.05 -69.37
N ILE A 9 4.58 21.57 -68.73
CA ILE A 9 4.43 21.72 -67.29
C ILE A 9 5.45 20.80 -66.67
N SER A 10 6.44 21.43 -66.00
CA SER A 10 7.63 20.75 -65.48
C SER A 10 7.20 19.74 -64.44
N ILE A 11 7.20 18.46 -64.77
CA ILE A 11 7.06 17.31 -63.89
C ILE A 11 7.96 17.44 -62.63
N LEU A 12 9.09 18.16 -62.78
CA LEU A 12 10.03 18.43 -61.68
C LEU A 12 9.43 19.26 -60.54
N LYS A 13 8.47 20.19 -60.79
CA LYS A 13 7.82 20.99 -59.75
C LYS A 13 6.78 20.17 -58.97
N ILE A 14 6.11 19.22 -59.58
CA ILE A 14 5.14 18.35 -58.93
C ILE A 14 5.88 17.39 -57.98
N TRP A 15 7.01 16.82 -58.41
CA TRP A 15 7.84 15.93 -57.58
C TRP A 15 8.48 16.64 -56.36
N THR A 16 8.84 17.90 -56.50
CA THR A 16 9.41 18.69 -55.40
C THR A 16 8.33 19.02 -54.36
N THR A 17 7.12 19.39 -54.80
CA THR A 17 5.99 19.68 -53.86
C THR A 17 5.52 18.43 -53.11
N VAL A 18 5.40 17.29 -53.81
CA VAL A 18 5.06 16.01 -53.17
C VAL A 18 6.11 15.53 -52.15
N ARG A 19 7.42 15.71 -52.48
CA ARG A 19 8.49 15.39 -51.51
C ARG A 19 8.46 16.29 -50.27
N ILE A 20 8.20 17.59 -50.44
CA ILE A 20 8.11 18.52 -49.29
C ILE A 20 6.89 18.17 -48.40
N VAL A 21 5.75 17.86 -48.97
CA VAL A 21 4.54 17.46 -48.19
C VAL A 21 4.76 16.13 -47.47
N LEU A 22 5.40 15.14 -48.10
CA LEU A 22 5.75 13.88 -47.47
C LEU A 22 6.80 14.03 -46.34
N VAL A 23 7.79 14.87 -46.51
CA VAL A 23 8.79 15.16 -45.50
C VAL A 23 8.19 15.94 -44.32
N CYS A 24 7.33 16.94 -44.58
CA CYS A 24 6.61 17.67 -43.55
C CYS A 24 5.61 16.78 -42.80
N SER A 25 4.92 15.86 -43.47
CA SER A 25 4.03 14.88 -42.85
C SER A 25 4.81 13.87 -42.00
N ALA A 26 5.99 13.41 -42.46
CA ALA A 26 6.87 12.52 -41.69
C ALA A 26 7.48 13.23 -40.47
N MET A 27 7.83 14.53 -40.59
CA MET A 27 8.31 15.32 -39.45
C MET A 27 7.21 15.62 -38.44
N LEU A 28 5.98 15.84 -38.86
CA LEU A 28 4.84 16.02 -37.96
C LEU A 28 4.47 14.71 -37.24
N LEU A 29 4.57 13.56 -37.90
CA LEU A 29 4.38 12.25 -37.31
C LEU A 29 5.50 11.88 -36.34
N SER A 30 6.77 12.23 -36.67
CA SER A 30 7.91 11.98 -35.77
C SER A 30 7.93 12.95 -34.57
N ALA A 31 7.51 14.20 -34.74
CA ALA A 31 7.38 15.14 -33.63
C ALA A 31 6.24 14.73 -32.68
N GLY A 32 5.11 14.24 -33.20
CA GLY A 32 4.02 13.67 -32.38
C GLY A 32 4.44 12.43 -31.61
N CYS A 33 5.28 11.58 -32.18
CA CYS A 33 5.77 10.36 -31.54
C CYS A 33 6.85 10.63 -30.47
N GLN A 34 7.65 11.69 -30.63
CA GLN A 34 8.68 12.09 -29.65
C GLN A 34 8.09 12.83 -28.44
N THR A 35 7.00 13.57 -28.59
CA THR A 35 6.35 14.24 -27.46
C THR A 35 5.67 13.25 -26.51
N HIS A 36 5.20 12.10 -27.01
CA HIS A 36 4.63 11.06 -26.15
C HIS A 36 5.65 10.24 -25.33
N LYS A 37 6.91 10.15 -25.78
CA LYS A 37 7.95 9.42 -25.03
C LYS A 37 8.44 10.12 -23.76
N ASN A 38 8.23 11.42 -23.63
CA ASN A 38 8.72 12.25 -22.52
C ASN A 38 7.62 12.81 -21.59
N ALA A 39 6.35 12.48 -21.81
CA ALA A 39 5.28 12.92 -20.93
C ALA A 39 5.44 12.28 -19.55
N LYS A 40 5.38 13.10 -18.49
CA LYS A 40 5.35 12.62 -17.12
C LYS A 40 4.12 11.72 -16.93
N PRO A 41 4.23 10.55 -16.30
CA PRO A 41 3.07 9.72 -16.00
C PRO A 41 2.19 10.38 -14.95
N ASN A 42 0.88 10.15 -15.00
CA ASN A 42 0.05 10.32 -13.82
C ASN A 42 0.29 9.16 -12.86
N VAL A 43 0.16 9.40 -11.58
CA VAL A 43 0.35 8.38 -10.54
C VAL A 43 -0.83 8.43 -9.58
N ILE A 44 -1.46 7.28 -9.38
CA ILE A 44 -2.57 7.10 -8.45
C ILE A 44 -2.23 5.95 -7.51
N LEU A 45 -2.18 6.22 -6.21
CA LEU A 45 -1.96 5.23 -5.17
C LEU A 45 -3.28 4.95 -4.45
N LEU A 46 -3.75 3.72 -4.52
CA LEU A 46 -4.95 3.22 -3.87
C LEU A 46 -4.55 2.34 -2.70
N MET A 47 -5.17 2.51 -1.54
CA MET A 47 -4.89 1.66 -0.38
C MET A 47 -6.17 1.36 0.38
N ALA A 48 -6.50 0.08 0.49
CA ALA A 48 -7.54 -0.43 1.38
C ALA A 48 -7.08 -0.36 2.85
N ASP A 49 -8.01 -0.38 3.78
CA ASP A 49 -7.77 -0.39 5.22
C ASP A 49 -8.20 -1.74 5.80
N ASP A 50 -7.26 -2.49 6.35
CA ASP A 50 -7.50 -3.82 6.92
C ASP A 50 -7.94 -4.91 5.91
N MET A 51 -7.62 -4.79 4.63
CA MET A 51 -7.93 -5.82 3.65
C MET A 51 -6.88 -6.94 3.65
N GLY A 52 -7.30 -8.14 3.98
CA GLY A 52 -6.43 -9.32 3.97
C GLY A 52 -5.99 -9.74 2.56
N TRP A 53 -4.84 -10.41 2.49
CA TRP A 53 -4.23 -10.83 1.22
C TRP A 53 -5.17 -11.64 0.31
N ALA A 54 -5.93 -12.56 0.88
CA ALA A 54 -6.81 -13.45 0.11
C ALA A 54 -8.22 -12.88 -0.13
N GLN A 55 -8.58 -11.73 0.39
CA GLN A 55 -9.94 -11.16 0.29
C GLN A 55 -10.25 -10.58 -1.10
N THR A 56 -9.79 -11.24 -2.16
CA THR A 56 -10.01 -10.85 -3.56
C THR A 56 -10.40 -12.04 -4.42
N GLY A 57 -11.17 -11.80 -5.47
CA GLY A 57 -11.56 -12.84 -6.42
C GLY A 57 -10.36 -13.47 -7.13
N TYR A 58 -9.34 -12.68 -7.48
CA TYR A 58 -8.15 -13.19 -8.18
C TYR A 58 -7.23 -14.09 -7.31
N TYR A 59 -7.40 -14.08 -6.00
CA TYR A 59 -6.80 -15.09 -5.12
C TYR A 59 -7.74 -16.25 -4.80
N GLY A 60 -8.93 -16.25 -5.40
CA GLY A 60 -9.86 -17.39 -5.31
C GLY A 60 -10.73 -17.41 -4.06
N TYR A 61 -10.97 -16.26 -3.40
CA TYR A 61 -11.88 -16.20 -2.25
C TYR A 61 -13.25 -16.81 -2.61
N PRO A 62 -13.75 -17.80 -1.89
CA PRO A 62 -14.84 -18.66 -2.39
C PRO A 62 -16.16 -17.94 -2.64
N ILE A 63 -16.48 -16.94 -1.84
CA ILE A 63 -17.77 -16.21 -1.90
C ILE A 63 -17.63 -14.77 -2.37
N MET A 64 -16.39 -14.22 -2.41
CA MET A 64 -16.12 -12.87 -2.83
C MET A 64 -15.91 -12.81 -4.35
N LYS A 65 -16.45 -11.77 -4.96
CA LYS A 65 -16.18 -11.40 -6.34
C LYS A 65 -15.72 -9.96 -6.39
N THR A 66 -14.52 -9.75 -6.89
CA THR A 66 -13.92 -8.42 -7.09
C THR A 66 -13.59 -8.20 -8.57
N PRO A 67 -14.63 -8.11 -9.45
CA PRO A 67 -14.42 -8.14 -10.89
C PRO A 67 -13.51 -7.02 -11.41
N ASN A 68 -13.45 -5.89 -10.73
CA ASN A 68 -12.62 -4.75 -11.15
C ASN A 68 -11.16 -4.91 -10.71
N LEU A 69 -10.91 -5.41 -9.50
CA LEU A 69 -9.58 -5.81 -9.04
C LEU A 69 -9.07 -7.03 -9.83
N ASP A 70 -9.94 -8.00 -10.13
CA ASP A 70 -9.61 -9.15 -10.97
C ASP A 70 -9.19 -8.69 -12.38
N ALA A 71 -9.95 -7.77 -12.97
CA ALA A 71 -9.60 -7.16 -14.25
C ALA A 71 -8.32 -6.33 -14.17
N MET A 72 -8.04 -5.67 -13.06
CA MET A 72 -6.79 -4.94 -12.85
C MET A 72 -5.59 -5.89 -12.73
N ALA A 73 -5.74 -7.00 -12.00
CA ALA A 73 -4.73 -8.05 -11.88
C ALA A 73 -4.43 -8.74 -13.23
N LEU A 74 -5.48 -8.91 -14.06
CA LEU A 74 -5.35 -9.48 -15.42
C LEU A 74 -4.63 -8.56 -16.40
N ASN A 75 -4.68 -7.26 -16.20
CA ASN A 75 -4.13 -6.25 -17.10
C ASN A 75 -2.86 -5.59 -16.56
N GLY A 76 -2.45 -5.91 -15.35
CA GLY A 76 -1.32 -5.31 -14.65
C GLY A 76 -0.29 -6.33 -14.15
N LEU A 77 0.55 -5.86 -13.25
CA LEU A 77 1.50 -6.65 -12.47
C LEU A 77 0.86 -6.98 -11.12
N ARG A 78 0.53 -8.26 -10.89
CA ARG A 78 0.16 -8.76 -9.58
C ARG A 78 1.43 -9.09 -8.79
N MET A 79 1.56 -8.54 -7.60
CA MET A 79 2.72 -8.74 -6.74
C MET A 79 2.33 -9.64 -5.58
N ASP A 80 2.60 -10.95 -5.72
CA ASP A 80 2.15 -11.95 -4.74
C ASP A 80 2.88 -11.89 -3.40
N ARG A 81 4.07 -11.29 -3.37
CA ARG A 81 4.89 -11.10 -2.15
C ARG A 81 5.13 -9.62 -1.89
N PHE A 82 4.06 -8.87 -1.70
CA PHE A 82 4.11 -7.47 -1.31
C PHE A 82 3.70 -7.30 0.15
N TYR A 83 4.44 -6.48 0.88
CA TYR A 83 4.33 -6.35 2.32
C TYR A 83 3.98 -4.93 2.74
N ALA A 84 3.02 -4.81 3.64
CA ALA A 84 2.80 -3.60 4.43
C ALA A 84 4.04 -3.29 5.26
N GLY A 85 4.36 -2.03 5.45
CA GLY A 85 5.57 -1.64 6.21
C GLY A 85 5.51 -1.96 7.70
N ALA A 86 4.31 -2.22 8.20
CA ALA A 86 4.04 -2.72 9.54
C ALA A 86 2.65 -3.36 9.55
N PRO A 87 2.31 -4.24 10.53
CA PRO A 87 0.99 -4.84 10.61
C PRO A 87 -0.05 -3.88 11.25
N SER A 88 -0.05 -2.61 10.83
CA SER A 88 -0.91 -1.56 11.42
C SER A 88 -0.97 -0.31 10.55
N CYS A 89 -2.13 0.38 10.54
CA CYS A 89 -2.48 1.49 9.64
C CYS A 89 -1.50 2.67 9.66
N THR A 90 -1.44 3.46 10.77
CA THR A 90 -0.57 4.65 10.88
C THR A 90 0.89 4.34 10.51
N PRO A 91 1.51 3.28 11.06
CA PRO A 91 2.85 2.88 10.69
C PRO A 91 3.03 2.66 9.19
N THR A 92 2.17 1.86 8.55
CA THR A 92 2.30 1.56 7.12
C THR A 92 2.08 2.80 6.24
N ARG A 93 1.09 3.64 6.55
CA ARG A 93 0.82 4.88 5.80
C ARG A 93 2.04 5.80 5.79
N ALA A 94 2.78 5.87 6.90
CA ALA A 94 4.04 6.60 6.96
C ALA A 94 5.11 6.00 6.04
N THR A 95 5.22 4.67 5.94
CA THR A 95 6.21 4.03 5.07
C THR A 95 5.96 4.30 3.59
N VAL A 96 4.69 4.36 3.16
CA VAL A 96 4.30 4.72 1.79
C VAL A 96 4.82 6.11 1.40
N LEU A 97 4.63 7.09 2.29
CA LEU A 97 4.95 8.49 1.99
C LEU A 97 6.41 8.86 2.22
N THR A 98 7.20 8.03 2.90
CA THR A 98 8.59 8.36 3.25
C THR A 98 9.64 7.41 2.69
N GLY A 99 9.25 6.18 2.29
CA GLY A 99 10.19 5.12 1.92
C GLY A 99 11.03 4.61 3.12
N ARG A 100 10.61 4.91 4.34
CA ARG A 100 11.30 4.59 5.59
C ARG A 100 10.41 3.76 6.49
N THR A 101 11.01 2.90 7.31
CA THR A 101 10.23 2.23 8.36
C THR A 101 9.62 3.24 9.33
N ASN A 102 8.45 2.95 9.82
CA ASN A 102 7.59 3.83 10.61
C ASN A 102 8.25 4.46 11.85
N ASP A 103 9.03 3.68 12.61
CA ASP A 103 9.71 4.19 13.81
C ASP A 103 10.66 5.36 13.49
N ARG A 104 11.37 5.32 12.33
CA ARG A 104 12.25 6.41 11.90
C ARG A 104 11.50 7.72 11.72
N THR A 105 10.23 7.64 11.36
CA THR A 105 9.40 8.80 10.97
C THR A 105 8.61 9.42 12.13
N GLY A 106 8.60 8.76 13.29
CA GLY A 106 7.79 9.14 14.44
C GLY A 106 6.39 8.52 14.46
N ALA A 107 5.94 7.90 13.40
CA ALA A 107 4.62 7.25 13.27
C ALA A 107 4.66 5.78 13.73
N PHE A 108 5.25 5.50 14.89
CA PHE A 108 5.59 4.15 15.37
C PHE A 108 4.40 3.30 15.83
N ARG A 109 3.22 3.89 15.99
CA ARG A 109 1.96 3.20 16.34
C ARG A 109 0.74 4.06 16.00
N VAL A 110 -0.43 3.44 16.03
CA VAL A 110 -1.72 4.14 15.88
C VAL A 110 -1.84 5.27 16.91
N GLY A 111 -2.30 6.44 16.46
CA GLY A 111 -2.43 7.65 17.27
C GLY A 111 -1.13 8.44 17.42
N GLN A 112 -0.08 8.10 16.69
CA GLN A 112 1.12 8.91 16.54
C GLN A 112 1.10 9.68 15.21
N TYR A 113 2.05 10.55 15.02
CA TYR A 113 2.14 11.41 13.83
C TYR A 113 3.53 11.30 13.18
N ILE A 114 3.56 11.65 11.90
CA ILE A 114 4.81 11.73 11.14
C ILE A 114 5.56 13.02 11.52
N ASN A 115 6.89 12.94 11.67
CA ASN A 115 7.70 14.10 12.00
C ASN A 115 7.68 15.12 10.84
N LYS A 116 7.55 16.41 11.13
CA LYS A 116 7.52 17.49 10.13
C LYS A 116 8.80 17.59 9.27
N GLN A 117 9.89 17.04 9.77
CA GLN A 117 11.22 17.05 9.13
C GLN A 117 11.36 15.94 8.07
N GLU A 118 10.37 15.04 7.96
CA GLU A 118 10.38 13.98 6.96
C GLU A 118 10.26 14.55 5.55
N LYS A 119 11.03 13.96 4.63
CA LYS A 119 10.85 14.19 3.20
C LYS A 119 9.71 13.32 2.70
N MET A 120 8.71 13.98 2.17
CA MET A 120 7.46 13.35 1.77
C MET A 120 7.42 13.07 0.28
N LEU A 121 6.87 11.93 -0.11
CA LEU A 121 6.61 11.60 -1.51
C LEU A 121 5.70 12.65 -2.19
N SER A 122 4.67 13.12 -1.48
CA SER A 122 3.78 14.20 -1.92
C SER A 122 4.55 15.48 -2.26
N SER A 123 5.45 15.92 -1.37
CA SER A 123 6.30 17.10 -1.62
C SER A 123 7.24 16.89 -2.81
N ALA A 124 7.79 15.67 -2.98
CA ALA A 124 8.64 15.35 -4.12
C ALA A 124 7.89 15.46 -5.46
N PHE A 125 6.62 15.05 -5.50
CA PHE A 125 5.77 15.23 -6.67
C PHE A 125 5.39 16.69 -6.89
N GLN A 126 5.05 17.43 -5.82
CA GLN A 126 4.75 18.86 -5.88
C GLN A 126 5.92 19.65 -6.45
N ASP A 127 7.14 19.42 -5.93
CA ASP A 127 8.39 20.03 -6.43
C ASP A 127 8.67 19.68 -7.89
N ALA A 128 8.25 18.49 -8.33
CA ALA A 128 8.32 18.08 -9.73
C ALA A 128 7.21 18.69 -10.60
N GLY A 129 6.32 19.53 -10.06
CA GLY A 129 5.27 20.24 -10.80
C GLY A 129 4.03 19.39 -11.09
N TYR A 130 3.78 18.36 -10.30
CA TYR A 130 2.51 17.65 -10.31
C TYR A 130 1.46 18.42 -9.51
N ALA A 131 0.19 18.22 -9.86
CA ALA A 131 -0.91 18.56 -9.00
C ALA A 131 -1.11 17.40 -8.02
N THR A 132 -1.01 17.67 -6.72
CA THR A 132 -1.01 16.64 -5.68
C THR A 132 -2.31 16.64 -4.89
N ALA A 133 -2.93 15.46 -4.68
CA ALA A 133 -4.16 15.38 -3.91
C ALA A 133 -4.24 14.12 -3.04
N HIS A 134 -4.93 14.24 -1.89
CA HIS A 134 -5.22 13.14 -0.98
C HIS A 134 -6.73 13.03 -0.73
N PHE A 135 -7.24 11.81 -0.79
CA PHE A 135 -8.64 11.50 -0.53
C PHE A 135 -8.76 10.38 0.51
N GLY A 136 -9.69 10.55 1.46
CA GLY A 136 -10.02 9.54 2.46
C GLY A 136 -9.21 9.61 3.75
N LYS A 137 -8.92 8.46 4.33
CA LYS A 137 -8.31 8.31 5.66
C LYS A 137 -6.86 8.78 5.71
N TRP A 138 -6.57 9.85 6.46
CA TRP A 138 -5.21 10.36 6.62
C TRP A 138 -4.41 9.58 7.67
N HIS A 139 -4.89 9.55 8.90
CA HIS A 139 -4.37 8.78 10.04
C HIS A 139 -2.86 8.98 10.38
N LEU A 140 -2.28 10.13 10.00
CA LEU A 140 -0.87 10.50 10.25
C LEU A 140 -0.71 11.78 11.07
N ASN A 141 -1.79 12.24 11.71
CA ASN A 141 -1.85 13.52 12.41
C ASN A 141 -2.24 13.42 13.90
N LYS A 142 -2.04 12.26 14.55
CA LYS A 142 -2.19 12.11 16.00
C LYS A 142 -3.54 11.62 16.52
N THR A 143 -4.68 11.76 15.84
CA THR A 143 -5.95 11.44 16.49
C THR A 143 -6.31 9.97 16.46
N ARG A 144 -6.87 9.51 17.60
CA ARG A 144 -7.44 8.16 17.77
C ARG A 144 -8.95 8.13 17.50
N TYR A 145 -9.59 9.27 17.24
CA TYR A 145 -11.04 9.44 17.31
C TYR A 145 -11.66 9.77 15.97
N ILE A 146 -12.95 9.52 15.89
CA ILE A 146 -13.85 9.74 14.76
C ILE A 146 -13.80 11.21 14.30
N ALA A 147 -13.94 11.45 13.01
CA ALA A 147 -13.75 12.74 12.35
C ALA A 147 -14.58 13.89 12.94
N SER A 148 -15.80 13.62 13.44
CA SER A 148 -16.70 14.63 14.00
C SER A 148 -16.18 15.33 15.25
N GLU A 149 -15.34 14.66 16.04
CA GLU A 149 -14.80 15.24 17.28
C GLU A 149 -13.49 16.02 17.05
N HIS A 150 -12.74 15.66 16.02
CA HIS A 150 -11.45 16.29 15.67
C HIS A 150 -11.30 16.43 14.16
N PRO A 151 -11.96 17.41 13.54
CA PRO A 151 -11.88 17.64 12.10
C PRO A 151 -10.44 17.93 11.67
N LEU A 152 -10.06 17.39 10.51
CA LEU A 152 -8.75 17.66 9.91
C LEU A 152 -8.69 19.12 9.46
N SER A 153 -7.95 19.95 10.24
CA SER A 153 -7.84 21.38 10.03
C SER A 153 -6.78 21.71 8.95
N ALA A 154 -6.98 22.82 8.24
CA ALA A 154 -5.99 23.38 7.31
C ALA A 154 -4.67 23.77 8.01
N ASP A 155 -4.74 24.08 9.28
CA ASP A 155 -3.57 24.51 10.08
C ASP A 155 -2.90 23.33 10.81
N ASP A 156 -3.41 22.12 10.70
CA ASP A 156 -2.79 20.94 11.32
C ASP A 156 -1.36 20.75 10.77
N PRO A 157 -0.31 20.88 11.61
CA PRO A 157 1.08 20.79 11.16
C PRO A 157 1.47 19.42 10.62
N HIS A 158 0.65 18.40 10.88
CA HIS A 158 0.81 17.03 10.40
C HIS A 158 -0.32 16.61 9.43
N GLY A 159 -1.14 17.58 8.99
CA GLY A 159 -2.19 17.36 8.00
C GLY A 159 -1.66 17.27 6.57
N PRO A 160 -2.48 16.77 5.62
CA PRO A 160 -2.06 16.55 4.23
C PRO A 160 -1.48 17.82 3.58
N GLY A 161 -2.09 18.98 3.79
CA GLY A 161 -1.65 20.25 3.20
C GLY A 161 -0.27 20.72 3.68
N LYS A 162 0.14 20.36 4.89
CA LYS A 162 1.48 20.68 5.41
C LYS A 162 2.52 19.64 4.99
N LEU A 163 2.06 18.48 4.54
CA LEU A 163 2.90 17.38 4.11
C LEU A 163 2.87 17.17 2.58
N GLY A 164 2.64 18.24 1.80
CA GLY A 164 2.89 18.30 0.36
C GLY A 164 1.70 17.97 -0.54
N PHE A 165 0.46 18.00 -0.05
CA PHE A 165 -0.72 17.90 -0.89
C PHE A 165 -1.35 19.28 -1.14
N ASP A 166 -1.52 19.65 -2.41
CA ASP A 166 -2.18 20.91 -2.82
C ASP A 166 -3.67 20.92 -2.50
N TYR A 167 -4.26 19.72 -2.51
CA TYR A 167 -5.69 19.51 -2.30
C TYR A 167 -5.92 18.24 -1.47
N TRP A 168 -6.92 18.28 -0.58
CA TRP A 168 -7.38 17.06 0.08
C TRP A 168 -8.88 17.10 0.39
N LEU A 169 -9.48 15.93 0.35
CA LEU A 169 -10.79 15.63 0.88
C LEU A 169 -10.64 14.42 1.79
N SER A 170 -10.44 14.66 3.07
CA SER A 170 -9.91 13.64 3.97
C SER A 170 -10.49 13.74 5.36
N ASN A 171 -10.43 12.63 6.10
CA ASN A 171 -10.68 12.59 7.53
C ASN A 171 -9.42 12.14 8.29
N THR A 172 -9.41 12.30 9.59
CA THR A 172 -8.29 11.87 10.43
C THR A 172 -8.22 10.34 10.53
N ASN A 173 -9.32 9.71 10.97
CA ASN A 173 -9.45 8.27 11.15
C ASN A 173 -10.94 7.93 10.97
N GLY A 174 -11.45 8.10 9.77
CA GLY A 174 -12.82 7.76 9.42
C GLY A 174 -12.96 6.28 9.14
N PHE A 175 -14.18 5.81 9.27
CA PHE A 175 -14.60 4.48 8.88
C PHE A 175 -15.47 4.61 7.63
N ASP A 176 -15.59 3.55 6.88
CA ASP A 176 -16.56 3.50 5.79
C ASP A 176 -17.92 3.19 6.41
N ILE A 177 -18.73 4.21 6.54
CA ILE A 177 -20.06 4.09 7.14
C ILE A 177 -21.05 4.41 6.05
N PHE A 178 -21.80 3.42 5.62
CA PHE A 178 -23.06 3.62 4.93
C PHE A 178 -24.14 3.82 5.99
N ASP A 179 -24.07 4.94 6.71
CA ASP A 179 -25.00 5.17 7.81
C ASP A 179 -26.39 5.51 7.31
N LEU A 180 -27.31 4.62 7.59
CA LEU A 180 -28.72 4.78 7.30
C LEU A 180 -29.42 5.72 8.29
N ASP A 181 -28.88 5.89 9.49
CA ASP A 181 -29.50 6.71 10.55
C ASP A 181 -28.89 8.12 10.64
N SER A 182 -27.60 8.29 10.40
CA SER A 182 -26.95 9.60 10.30
C SER A 182 -26.73 10.07 8.85
N GLY A 183 -26.62 9.16 7.88
CA GLY A 183 -26.58 9.45 6.44
C GLY A 183 -25.44 10.36 5.97
N GLU A 184 -24.41 10.53 6.81
CA GLU A 184 -23.50 11.64 6.64
C GLU A 184 -22.04 11.25 6.89
N HIS A 185 -21.27 11.07 5.81
CA HIS A 185 -19.81 11.05 5.92
C HIS A 185 -19.28 12.47 6.04
N GLU A 186 -18.57 12.75 7.13
CA GLU A 186 -17.88 14.02 7.29
C GLU A 186 -16.44 13.92 6.80
N LEU A 187 -16.12 14.68 5.76
CA LEU A 187 -14.78 14.82 5.23
C LEU A 187 -14.36 16.29 5.28
N SER A 188 -13.07 16.54 5.48
CA SER A 188 -12.51 17.89 5.43
C SER A 188 -11.96 18.16 4.04
N ARG A 189 -12.56 19.12 3.32
CA ARG A 189 -12.02 19.65 2.07
C ARG A 189 -11.12 20.84 2.40
N ASN A 190 -9.82 20.63 2.37
CA ASN A 190 -8.83 21.67 2.66
C ASN A 190 -9.06 22.41 3.98
N GLY A 191 -9.59 21.72 4.99
CA GLY A 191 -9.87 22.27 6.32
C GLY A 191 -11.32 22.70 6.54
N VAL A 192 -12.19 22.59 5.55
CA VAL A 192 -13.63 22.84 5.64
C VAL A 192 -14.38 21.52 5.68
N ILE A 193 -15.20 21.32 6.71
CA ILE A 193 -16.00 20.11 6.85
C ILE A 193 -17.14 20.11 5.86
N GLU A 194 -17.27 19.05 5.11
CA GLU A 194 -18.37 18.77 4.20
C GLU A 194 -18.99 17.41 4.52
N ARG A 195 -20.27 17.26 4.24
CA ARG A 195 -21.04 16.03 4.46
C ARG A 195 -21.40 15.40 3.13
N PHE A 196 -21.33 14.08 3.08
CA PHE A 196 -21.58 13.30 1.89
C PHE A 196 -22.58 12.19 2.20
N GLU A 197 -23.40 11.84 1.21
CA GLU A 197 -24.33 10.71 1.26
C GLU A 197 -23.81 9.59 0.37
N GLY A 198 -24.07 8.35 0.75
CA GLY A 198 -23.73 7.17 -0.02
C GLY A 198 -22.50 6.43 0.53
N ASP A 199 -21.98 5.50 -0.25
CA ASP A 199 -20.80 4.71 0.10
C ASP A 199 -19.53 5.57 0.05
N GLY A 200 -18.71 5.49 1.10
CA GLY A 200 -17.51 6.32 1.23
C GLY A 200 -16.48 6.04 0.15
N SER A 201 -16.31 4.80 -0.27
CA SER A 201 -15.36 4.42 -1.33
C SER A 201 -15.77 5.03 -2.68
N GLU A 202 -17.08 5.06 -2.98
CA GLU A 202 -17.62 5.66 -4.20
C GLU A 202 -17.51 7.19 -4.17
N VAL A 203 -17.83 7.83 -3.05
CA VAL A 203 -17.68 9.27 -2.83
C VAL A 203 -16.23 9.71 -3.06
N LEU A 204 -15.26 9.01 -2.48
CA LEU A 204 -13.84 9.36 -2.64
C LEU A 204 -13.38 9.30 -4.08
N VAL A 205 -13.80 8.29 -4.83
CA VAL A 205 -13.42 8.13 -6.25
C VAL A 205 -14.13 9.17 -7.13
N GLU A 206 -15.40 9.46 -6.89
CA GLU A 206 -16.13 10.50 -7.63
C GLU A 206 -15.44 11.86 -7.49
N GLU A 207 -15.10 12.26 -6.27
CA GLU A 207 -14.40 13.51 -5.98
C GLU A 207 -12.96 13.52 -6.54
N ALA A 208 -12.25 12.39 -6.48
CA ALA A 208 -10.94 12.27 -7.09
C ALA A 208 -11.01 12.42 -8.62
N LEU A 209 -11.99 11.82 -9.28
CA LEU A 209 -12.19 11.97 -10.73
C LEU A 209 -12.51 13.40 -11.13
N LYS A 210 -13.32 14.15 -10.34
CA LYS A 210 -13.56 15.58 -10.55
C LYS A 210 -12.25 16.35 -10.53
N TYR A 211 -11.45 16.17 -9.47
CA TYR A 211 -10.14 16.81 -9.35
C TYR A 211 -9.20 16.45 -10.50
N ILE A 212 -9.07 15.15 -10.83
CA ILE A 212 -8.21 14.69 -11.94
C ILE A 212 -8.62 15.35 -13.25
N SER A 213 -9.92 15.38 -13.56
CA SER A 213 -10.46 16.00 -14.78
C SER A 213 -10.08 17.47 -14.90
N GLU A 214 -10.19 18.22 -13.80
CA GLU A 214 -9.78 19.64 -13.75
C GLU A 214 -8.28 19.81 -14.04
N GLN A 215 -7.42 18.98 -13.42
CA GLN A 215 -5.98 19.07 -13.63
C GLN A 215 -5.56 18.64 -15.04
N VAL A 216 -6.21 17.62 -15.60
CA VAL A 216 -6.02 17.18 -16.99
C VAL A 216 -6.39 18.30 -17.97
N ALA A 217 -7.49 19.01 -17.76
CA ALA A 217 -7.87 20.17 -18.55
C ALA A 217 -6.81 21.29 -18.50
N LEU A 218 -6.12 21.44 -17.36
CA LEU A 218 -4.98 22.35 -17.18
C LEU A 218 -3.64 21.78 -17.70
N LYS A 219 -3.65 20.58 -18.25
CA LYS A 219 -2.45 19.85 -18.75
C LYS A 219 -1.38 19.62 -17.67
N LYS A 220 -1.79 19.47 -16.43
CA LYS A 220 -0.90 19.12 -15.31
C LYS A 220 -0.92 17.60 -15.09
N PRO A 221 0.25 16.96 -14.91
CA PRO A 221 0.29 15.60 -14.42
C PRO A 221 -0.20 15.56 -12.98
N VAL A 222 -0.84 14.47 -12.57
CA VAL A 222 -1.40 14.32 -11.23
C VAL A 222 -0.65 13.26 -10.41
N PHE A 223 -0.51 13.53 -9.11
CA PHE A 223 -0.21 12.55 -8.08
C PHE A 223 -1.38 12.52 -7.10
N VAL A 224 -2.14 11.45 -7.12
CA VAL A 224 -3.35 11.29 -6.32
C VAL A 224 -3.21 10.08 -5.41
N VAL A 225 -3.52 10.27 -4.15
CA VAL A 225 -3.57 9.23 -3.13
C VAL A 225 -5.01 9.06 -2.69
N ILE A 226 -5.57 7.86 -2.84
CA ILE A 226 -6.91 7.51 -2.37
C ILE A 226 -6.75 6.39 -1.33
N TRP A 227 -6.90 6.74 -0.08
CA TRP A 227 -6.85 5.81 1.03
C TRP A 227 -8.26 5.56 1.54
N TYR A 228 -8.78 4.40 1.18
CA TYR A 228 -10.10 3.96 1.60
C TYR A 228 -10.17 3.77 3.11
N SER A 229 -11.37 3.84 3.65
CA SER A 229 -11.67 3.36 4.99
C SER A 229 -12.12 1.89 4.98
N ALA A 230 -12.64 1.42 3.85
CA ALA A 230 -13.07 0.04 3.64
C ALA A 230 -11.86 -0.93 3.52
N PRO A 231 -11.99 -2.16 4.04
CA PRO A 231 -13.04 -2.71 4.89
C PRO A 231 -12.70 -2.66 6.39
N HIS A 232 -12.40 -1.50 6.97
CA HIS A 232 -12.10 -1.34 8.40
C HIS A 232 -13.39 -1.21 9.23
N GLY A 233 -13.55 -2.06 10.23
CA GLY A 233 -14.71 -1.97 11.14
C GLY A 233 -14.80 -0.68 11.98
N PRO A 234 -16.01 -0.22 12.39
CA PRO A 234 -17.29 -0.92 12.25
C PRO A 234 -17.74 -1.02 10.78
N TRP A 235 -18.36 -2.14 10.44
CA TRP A 235 -18.73 -2.44 9.05
C TRP A 235 -20.19 -2.13 8.77
N GLU A 236 -20.42 -1.32 7.76
CA GLU A 236 -21.75 -1.00 7.23
C GLU A 236 -21.70 -0.91 5.70
N ALA A 237 -22.54 -1.69 5.04
CA ALA A 237 -22.67 -1.68 3.60
C ALA A 237 -24.14 -1.65 3.18
N SER A 238 -24.40 -1.28 1.93
CA SER A 238 -25.75 -1.25 1.39
C SER A 238 -26.37 -2.65 1.39
N GLU A 239 -27.70 -2.74 1.55
CA GLU A 239 -28.44 -4.02 1.46
C GLU A 239 -28.16 -4.74 0.12
N ALA A 240 -27.96 -4.01 -0.96
CA ALA A 240 -27.64 -4.57 -2.26
C ALA A 240 -26.25 -5.23 -2.29
N ASP A 241 -25.27 -4.67 -1.57
CA ASP A 241 -23.91 -5.16 -1.54
C ASP A 241 -23.75 -6.34 -0.58
N ILE A 242 -24.56 -6.43 0.48
CA ILE A 242 -24.56 -7.57 1.41
C ILE A 242 -25.40 -8.75 0.95
N GLU A 243 -26.42 -8.53 0.10
CA GLU A 243 -27.37 -9.56 -0.34
C GLU A 243 -26.68 -10.85 -0.85
N PRO A 244 -25.59 -10.80 -1.66
CA PRO A 244 -24.91 -12.00 -2.14
C PRO A 244 -24.32 -12.89 -1.03
N PHE A 245 -24.12 -12.36 0.15
CA PHE A 245 -23.48 -13.02 1.30
C PHE A 245 -24.45 -13.52 2.35
N LEU A 246 -25.69 -12.98 2.37
CA LEU A 246 -26.71 -13.38 3.34
C LEU A 246 -26.98 -14.89 3.26
N GLY A 247 -26.99 -15.54 4.43
CA GLY A 247 -27.16 -16.99 4.53
C GLY A 247 -25.89 -17.82 4.26
N LYS A 248 -24.77 -17.19 3.86
CA LYS A 248 -23.45 -17.82 3.73
C LYS A 248 -22.54 -17.48 4.91
N VAL A 249 -22.63 -16.25 5.39
CA VAL A 249 -21.94 -15.75 6.58
C VAL A 249 -22.93 -15.00 7.48
N ASP A 250 -22.51 -14.62 8.68
CA ASP A 250 -23.30 -13.74 9.54
C ASP A 250 -23.39 -12.31 8.94
N ARG A 251 -24.29 -11.47 9.51
CA ARG A 251 -24.54 -10.14 8.95
C ARG A 251 -23.34 -9.20 9.09
N THR A 252 -22.56 -9.33 10.16
CA THR A 252 -21.36 -8.48 10.38
C THR A 252 -20.32 -8.77 9.31
N SER A 253 -20.03 -10.05 9.10
CA SER A 253 -19.14 -10.49 8.01
C SER A 253 -19.70 -10.11 6.63
N ALA A 254 -21.02 -10.18 6.42
CA ALA A 254 -21.65 -9.74 5.18
C ALA A 254 -21.46 -8.24 4.93
N ASN A 255 -21.54 -7.40 5.97
CA ASN A 255 -21.24 -5.96 5.85
C ASN A 255 -19.79 -5.71 5.45
N MET A 256 -18.82 -6.36 6.09
CA MET A 256 -17.40 -6.26 5.72
C MET A 256 -17.16 -6.64 4.24
N LEU A 257 -17.77 -7.75 3.80
CA LEU A 257 -17.65 -8.18 2.40
C LEU A 257 -18.37 -7.21 1.45
N GLY A 258 -19.49 -6.61 1.88
CA GLY A 258 -20.22 -5.58 1.12
C GLY A 258 -19.39 -4.31 0.91
N GLU A 259 -18.63 -3.86 1.92
CA GLU A 259 -17.70 -2.73 1.76
C GLU A 259 -16.60 -3.03 0.71
N ILE A 260 -16.09 -4.28 0.65
CA ILE A 260 -15.14 -4.67 -0.40
C ILE A 260 -15.79 -4.62 -1.79
N VAL A 261 -17.06 -5.02 -1.91
CA VAL A 261 -17.81 -4.93 -3.18
C VAL A 261 -17.94 -3.49 -3.65
N ALA A 262 -18.30 -2.56 -2.76
CA ALA A 262 -18.43 -1.15 -3.08
C ALA A 262 -17.07 -0.52 -3.44
N MET A 263 -16.02 -0.85 -2.69
CA MET A 263 -14.65 -0.43 -3.01
C MET A 263 -14.19 -0.96 -4.37
N ASP A 264 -14.41 -2.22 -4.68
CA ASP A 264 -14.10 -2.81 -6.00
C ASP A 264 -14.84 -2.08 -7.12
N ARG A 265 -16.13 -1.78 -6.94
CA ARG A 265 -16.94 -1.02 -7.88
C ARG A 265 -16.37 0.40 -8.09
N SER A 266 -15.96 1.07 -7.02
CA SER A 266 -15.34 2.40 -7.08
C SER A 266 -14.02 2.38 -7.88
N ILE A 267 -13.19 1.35 -7.71
CA ILE A 267 -11.95 1.14 -8.48
C ILE A 267 -12.29 0.95 -9.98
N GLY A 268 -13.38 0.23 -10.27
CA GLY A 268 -13.90 0.10 -11.63
C GLY A 268 -14.26 1.45 -12.25
N ASN A 269 -14.95 2.30 -11.49
CA ASN A 269 -15.33 3.66 -11.89
C ASN A 269 -14.10 4.54 -12.10
N LEU A 270 -13.10 4.48 -11.22
CA LEU A 270 -11.83 5.18 -11.42
C LEU A 270 -11.15 4.79 -12.73
N ARG A 271 -10.98 3.49 -12.95
CA ARG A 271 -10.34 2.97 -14.17
C ARG A 271 -11.12 3.35 -15.44
N GLN A 272 -12.44 3.37 -15.37
CA GLN A 272 -13.28 3.83 -16.49
C GLN A 272 -13.11 5.34 -16.73
N GLY A 273 -13.17 6.15 -15.68
CA GLY A 273 -12.97 7.61 -15.77
C GLY A 273 -11.61 7.98 -16.38
N LEU A 274 -10.54 7.26 -16.04
CA LEU A 274 -9.22 7.46 -16.65
C LEU A 274 -9.22 7.14 -18.15
N ARG A 275 -9.95 6.11 -18.58
CA ARG A 275 -10.13 5.77 -20.01
C ARG A 275 -10.93 6.85 -20.74
N ASP A 276 -12.01 7.32 -20.14
CA ASP A 276 -12.89 8.35 -20.73
C ASP A 276 -12.17 9.68 -20.91
N MET A 277 -11.26 10.01 -19.99
CA MET A 277 -10.36 11.17 -20.10
C MET A 277 -9.19 10.95 -21.07
N GLY A 278 -8.99 9.74 -21.60
CA GLY A 278 -7.91 9.39 -22.52
C GLY A 278 -6.51 9.40 -21.91
N ILE A 279 -6.40 9.26 -20.58
CA ILE A 279 -5.12 9.29 -19.84
C ILE A 279 -4.71 7.95 -19.26
N ALA A 280 -5.55 6.92 -19.33
CA ALA A 280 -5.29 5.61 -18.73
C ALA A 280 -3.93 5.00 -19.14
N ASP A 281 -3.57 5.09 -20.43
CA ASP A 281 -2.30 4.54 -20.93
C ASP A 281 -1.06 5.10 -20.25
N ASN A 282 -1.09 6.39 -19.87
CA ASN A 282 0.03 7.08 -19.21
C ASN A 282 -0.22 7.33 -17.72
N THR A 283 -1.06 6.51 -17.10
CA THR A 283 -1.36 6.55 -15.67
C THR A 283 -0.92 5.25 -15.02
N LEU A 284 -0.07 5.36 -14.01
CA LEU A 284 0.26 4.28 -13.10
C LEU A 284 -0.78 4.26 -11.98
N VAL A 285 -1.50 3.16 -11.84
CA VAL A 285 -2.42 2.89 -10.73
C VAL A 285 -1.83 1.77 -9.89
N TRP A 286 -1.60 2.05 -8.61
CA TRP A 286 -1.05 1.09 -7.65
C TRP A 286 -2.08 0.83 -6.57
N PHE A 287 -2.60 -0.38 -6.47
CA PHE A 287 -3.48 -0.83 -5.41
C PHE A 287 -2.72 -1.68 -4.39
N THR A 288 -2.98 -1.46 -3.11
CA THR A 288 -2.50 -2.29 -1.99
C THR A 288 -3.41 -2.16 -0.76
N SER A 289 -3.07 -2.81 0.35
CA SER A 289 -3.69 -2.61 1.67
C SER A 289 -2.64 -2.11 2.67
N ASP A 290 -3.09 -1.48 3.76
CA ASP A 290 -2.19 -0.96 4.79
C ASP A 290 -1.72 -2.00 5.82
N ASN A 291 -2.43 -3.10 5.97
CA ASN A 291 -2.05 -4.28 6.74
C ASN A 291 -2.94 -5.46 6.36
N GLY A 292 -2.66 -6.63 6.89
CA GLY A 292 -3.55 -7.79 6.77
C GLY A 292 -4.90 -7.57 7.42
N GLY A 293 -5.87 -8.41 7.09
CA GLY A 293 -7.24 -8.33 7.60
C GLY A 293 -7.34 -8.37 9.12
N THR A 294 -8.44 -7.87 9.65
CA THR A 294 -8.79 -8.02 11.07
C THR A 294 -9.67 -9.26 11.27
N PRO A 295 -9.46 -10.01 12.34
CA PRO A 295 -10.45 -11.03 12.73
C PRO A 295 -11.74 -10.34 13.14
N ASP A 296 -12.87 -11.00 12.91
CA ASP A 296 -14.16 -10.56 13.40
C ASP A 296 -14.11 -10.24 14.91
N ALA A 297 -14.79 -9.18 15.32
CA ALA A 297 -14.76 -8.68 16.70
C ALA A 297 -15.18 -9.72 17.77
N ASP A 298 -15.91 -10.76 17.37
CA ASP A 298 -16.34 -11.84 18.26
C ASP A 298 -15.38 -13.03 18.29
N THR A 299 -14.44 -13.15 17.36
CA THR A 299 -13.40 -14.18 17.44
C THR A 299 -12.32 -13.75 18.43
N ARG A 300 -12.51 -14.08 19.69
CA ARG A 300 -11.42 -14.09 20.67
C ARG A 300 -10.41 -15.12 20.21
N VAL A 301 -9.27 -14.64 19.73
CA VAL A 301 -8.15 -15.50 19.36
C VAL A 301 -7.69 -16.24 20.60
N THR A 302 -8.02 -17.50 20.71
CA THR A 302 -7.46 -18.41 21.69
C THR A 302 -6.21 -19.06 21.10
N PHE A 303 -5.12 -19.02 21.82
CA PHE A 303 -3.93 -19.80 21.49
C PHE A 303 -4.00 -21.12 22.27
N VAL A 304 -3.77 -22.22 21.57
CA VAL A 304 -3.60 -23.54 22.18
C VAL A 304 -2.15 -23.95 22.09
N GLU A 305 -1.62 -24.51 23.17
CA GLU A 305 -0.29 -25.08 23.20
C GLU A 305 -0.33 -26.46 22.55
N ARG A 306 0.44 -26.66 21.48
CA ARG A 306 0.64 -27.97 20.86
C ARG A 306 1.52 -28.86 21.76
N GLU A 307 1.50 -30.17 21.50
CA GLU A 307 2.33 -31.16 22.24
C GLU A 307 3.85 -30.86 22.17
N ASP A 308 4.30 -30.07 21.19
CA ASP A 308 5.67 -29.60 21.02
C ASP A 308 5.98 -28.30 21.79
N GLY A 309 5.02 -27.77 22.57
CA GLY A 309 5.16 -26.53 23.31
C GLY A 309 4.98 -25.25 22.49
N GLN A 310 4.61 -25.34 21.20
CA GLN A 310 4.28 -24.18 20.40
C GLN A 310 2.88 -23.68 20.71
N LEU A 311 2.77 -22.37 20.97
CA LEU A 311 1.48 -21.68 21.02
C LEU A 311 1.02 -21.43 19.58
N VAL A 312 0.00 -22.16 19.16
CA VAL A 312 -0.66 -21.94 17.87
C VAL A 312 -2.03 -21.37 18.09
N ARG A 313 -2.47 -20.53 17.16
CA ARG A 313 -3.87 -20.08 17.13
C ARG A 313 -4.76 -21.32 17.12
N ASP A 314 -5.78 -21.32 17.99
CA ASP A 314 -6.87 -22.28 17.90
C ASP A 314 -7.63 -21.96 16.61
N SER A 315 -7.24 -22.64 15.54
CA SER A 315 -7.97 -22.54 14.28
C SER A 315 -9.25 -23.33 14.48
N LEU A 316 -10.39 -22.65 14.47
CA LEU A 316 -11.64 -23.32 14.16
C LEU A 316 -11.39 -24.19 12.93
N GLU A 317 -11.62 -25.50 13.04
CA GLU A 317 -11.46 -26.46 11.92
C GLU A 317 -12.44 -26.06 10.82
N TYR A 318 -11.97 -25.28 9.85
CA TYR A 318 -12.70 -25.06 8.61
C TYR A 318 -12.41 -26.24 7.66
N PRO A 319 -13.43 -26.83 7.04
CA PRO A 319 -13.21 -27.97 6.14
C PRO A 319 -12.32 -27.53 4.96
N SER A 320 -11.15 -28.12 4.87
CA SER A 320 -10.27 -28.02 3.70
C SER A 320 -10.81 -28.91 2.60
N ASN A 321 -10.99 -28.36 1.40
CA ASN A 321 -11.28 -29.14 0.19
C ASN A 321 -10.05 -29.23 -0.77
N CYS A 322 -8.88 -28.89 -0.26
CA CYS A 322 -7.64 -28.95 -1.01
C CYS A 322 -7.03 -30.35 -1.03
N SER A 323 -6.54 -30.81 -2.18
CA SER A 323 -5.63 -31.94 -2.26
C SER A 323 -4.18 -31.46 -2.04
N ASP A 324 -3.36 -32.28 -1.38
CA ASP A 324 -1.95 -31.95 -1.07
C ASP A 324 -1.03 -31.98 -2.32
N GLU A 325 -1.58 -32.18 -3.52
CA GLU A 325 -0.85 -32.41 -4.79
C GLU A 325 -0.88 -31.20 -5.75
N ILE A 326 -1.22 -29.99 -5.32
CA ILE A 326 -1.32 -28.83 -6.23
C ILE A 326 0.03 -28.15 -6.37
N ASP A 327 0.62 -28.28 -7.56
CA ASP A 327 1.78 -27.52 -8.01
C ASP A 327 1.34 -26.09 -8.37
N TYR A 328 1.83 -25.09 -7.63
CA TYR A 328 1.41 -23.69 -7.73
C TYR A 328 2.09 -22.95 -8.89
N ASP A 329 1.86 -23.35 -10.14
CA ASP A 329 2.17 -22.48 -11.28
C ASP A 329 1.06 -21.45 -11.49
N LEU A 330 1.19 -20.30 -10.81
CA LEU A 330 0.22 -19.21 -10.76
C LEU A 330 0.17 -18.35 -12.03
N THR A 331 0.86 -18.75 -13.10
CA THR A 331 0.99 -17.95 -14.32
C THR A 331 -0.13 -18.15 -15.32
N SER A 332 -0.98 -19.19 -15.16
CA SER A 332 -2.04 -19.53 -16.12
C SER A 332 -3.45 -19.17 -15.65
N LEU A 333 -4.34 -18.86 -16.61
CA LEU A 333 -5.78 -18.70 -16.38
C LEU A 333 -6.43 -19.99 -15.84
N GLU A 334 -5.88 -21.15 -16.21
CA GLU A 334 -6.33 -22.46 -15.76
C GLU A 334 -6.03 -22.70 -14.28
N ALA A 335 -4.94 -22.14 -13.75
CA ALA A 335 -4.68 -22.12 -12.31
C ALA A 335 -5.79 -21.39 -11.53
N ARG A 336 -6.51 -20.46 -12.12
CA ARG A 336 -7.63 -19.74 -11.49
C ARG A 336 -8.88 -20.59 -11.28
N GLU A 337 -9.16 -21.54 -12.17
CA GLU A 337 -10.27 -22.47 -11.99
C GLU A 337 -9.94 -23.54 -10.93
N LEU A 338 -8.64 -23.83 -10.73
CA LEU A 338 -8.12 -24.74 -9.71
C LEU A 338 -8.03 -24.10 -8.31
N PHE A 339 -8.04 -22.76 -8.19
CA PHE A 339 -8.09 -22.05 -6.90
C PHE A 339 -9.39 -22.21 -6.11
N GLY A 340 -10.32 -23.03 -6.55
CA GLY A 340 -11.45 -23.51 -5.74
C GLY A 340 -11.05 -24.35 -4.53
N CYS A 341 -9.75 -24.49 -4.27
CA CYS A 341 -9.20 -25.22 -3.14
C CYS A 341 -8.78 -24.23 -2.06
N TYR A 342 -9.52 -24.21 -0.98
CA TYR A 342 -9.29 -23.37 0.18
C TYR A 342 -9.02 -24.21 1.41
N ARG A 343 -7.89 -23.94 2.09
CA ARG A 343 -7.67 -24.45 3.44
C ARG A 343 -8.30 -23.45 4.43
N GLY A 344 -9.56 -23.71 4.76
CA GLY A 344 -10.30 -22.95 5.75
C GLY A 344 -10.38 -21.44 5.49
N VAL A 345 -11.54 -20.94 5.18
CA VAL A 345 -11.77 -19.51 5.00
C VAL A 345 -12.35 -18.96 6.27
N ASP A 346 -11.51 -18.29 7.01
CA ASP A 346 -11.94 -17.22 7.88
C ASP A 346 -12.15 -16.01 6.96
N PRO A 347 -13.33 -15.40 6.90
CA PRO A 347 -13.60 -14.21 6.09
C PRO A 347 -12.62 -13.08 6.36
N ASP A 348 -12.01 -13.08 7.54
CA ASP A 348 -11.09 -12.05 8.03
C ASP A 348 -9.64 -12.37 7.77
N SER A 349 -9.30 -13.59 7.32
CA SER A 349 -7.91 -14.02 7.27
C SER A 349 -7.28 -13.83 5.89
N GLY A 350 -5.96 -13.82 5.85
CA GLY A 350 -5.17 -13.89 4.62
C GLY A 350 -5.28 -15.24 3.89
N GLY A 351 -6.35 -15.99 4.02
CA GLY A 351 -6.49 -17.33 3.47
C GLY A 351 -5.63 -18.34 4.23
N HIS A 352 -4.67 -18.99 3.53
CA HIS A 352 -3.73 -19.94 4.15
C HIS A 352 -2.58 -19.25 4.91
N LEU A 353 -2.49 -17.93 4.90
CA LEU A 353 -1.45 -17.18 5.59
C LEU A 353 -1.77 -17.08 7.09
N ARG A 354 -0.79 -17.33 7.93
CA ARG A 354 -0.93 -17.26 9.38
C ARG A 354 -1.04 -15.81 9.86
N GLY A 355 -1.86 -15.59 10.89
CA GLY A 355 -1.98 -14.30 11.57
C GLY A 355 -2.85 -13.29 10.84
N PHE A 356 -2.94 -12.09 11.40
CA PHE A 356 -3.81 -11.00 10.96
C PHE A 356 -3.21 -9.66 11.42
N LYS A 357 -3.93 -8.57 11.23
CA LYS A 357 -3.54 -7.23 11.74
C LYS A 357 -2.94 -7.32 13.14
N LYS A 358 -1.81 -6.66 13.36
CA LYS A 358 -0.94 -6.61 14.55
C LYS A 358 0.08 -7.76 14.64
N ASP A 359 -0.06 -8.85 13.89
CA ASP A 359 0.90 -9.95 13.86
C ASP A 359 2.00 -9.70 12.83
N PHE A 360 3.21 -10.20 13.13
CA PHE A 360 4.34 -10.18 12.17
C PHE A 360 4.38 -11.42 11.27
N TYR A 361 3.39 -12.29 11.36
CA TYR A 361 3.18 -13.39 10.41
C TYR A 361 2.74 -12.87 9.04
N GLU A 362 2.77 -13.77 8.03
CA GLU A 362 2.42 -13.43 6.66
C GLU A 362 1.01 -12.79 6.55
N GLY A 363 0.01 -13.34 7.27
CA GLY A 363 -1.35 -12.81 7.24
C GLY A 363 -1.53 -11.40 7.83
N GLY A 364 -0.56 -10.93 8.63
CA GLY A 364 -0.58 -9.55 9.14
C GLY A 364 0.22 -8.57 8.29
N LEU A 365 1.25 -9.05 7.57
CA LEU A 365 2.18 -8.20 6.81
C LEU A 365 1.97 -8.28 5.29
N ARG A 366 1.68 -9.47 4.74
CA ARG A 366 1.49 -9.66 3.31
C ARG A 366 0.11 -9.18 2.88
N VAL A 367 0.07 -8.33 1.85
CA VAL A 367 -1.13 -7.62 1.43
C VAL A 367 -1.37 -7.76 -0.08
N PRO A 368 -2.64 -7.73 -0.52
CA PRO A 368 -2.96 -7.78 -1.94
C PRO A 368 -2.38 -6.56 -2.65
N THR A 369 -1.68 -6.78 -3.78
CA THR A 369 -1.06 -5.67 -4.50
C THR A 369 -1.07 -5.88 -6.00
N ILE A 370 -1.49 -4.84 -6.71
CA ILE A 370 -1.53 -4.80 -8.16
C ILE A 370 -0.99 -3.44 -8.63
N VAL A 371 -0.15 -3.45 -9.67
CA VAL A 371 0.28 -2.24 -10.36
C VAL A 371 -0.17 -2.31 -11.81
N GLU A 372 -1.04 -1.40 -12.23
CA GLU A 372 -1.51 -1.27 -13.61
C GLU A 372 -0.91 -0.01 -14.24
N TRP A 373 -0.23 -0.18 -15.37
CA TRP A 373 0.26 0.92 -16.20
C TRP A 373 0.33 0.44 -17.65
N PRO A 374 -0.77 0.58 -18.42
CA PRO A 374 -0.94 -0.08 -19.72
C PRO A 374 0.19 0.18 -20.72
N LYS A 375 0.77 1.39 -20.70
CA LYS A 375 1.85 1.76 -21.61
C LYS A 375 3.18 1.08 -21.29
N ARG A 376 3.40 0.64 -20.06
CA ARG A 376 4.72 0.18 -19.60
C ARG A 376 4.72 -1.23 -19.03
N ILE A 377 3.69 -1.60 -18.29
CA ILE A 377 3.58 -2.89 -17.62
C ILE A 377 2.84 -3.88 -18.52
N ARG A 378 3.44 -5.05 -18.73
CA ARG A 378 2.76 -6.19 -19.33
C ARG A 378 2.15 -7.05 -18.24
N PRO A 379 0.94 -7.60 -18.47
CA PRO A 379 0.28 -8.47 -17.50
C PRO A 379 1.15 -9.64 -17.09
N ARG A 380 1.38 -9.81 -15.78
CA ARG A 380 2.10 -10.94 -15.19
C ARG A 380 1.99 -10.97 -13.67
N VAL A 381 2.47 -12.05 -13.10
CA VAL A 381 2.66 -12.20 -11.65
C VAL A 381 4.13 -12.08 -11.32
N SER A 382 4.48 -11.43 -10.20
CA SER A 382 5.82 -11.41 -9.66
C SER A 382 5.84 -11.89 -8.21
N ASN A 383 6.83 -12.72 -7.92
CA ASN A 383 7.15 -13.20 -6.57
C ASN A 383 8.33 -12.44 -5.94
N PHE A 384 8.75 -11.33 -6.53
CA PHE A 384 9.81 -10.50 -5.96
C PHE A 384 9.37 -9.88 -4.64
N PRO A 385 10.07 -10.11 -3.52
CA PRO A 385 9.70 -9.54 -2.24
C PRO A 385 9.79 -8.01 -2.27
N SER A 386 8.67 -7.34 -2.05
CA SER A 386 8.59 -5.88 -2.07
C SER A 386 7.71 -5.40 -0.93
N GLY A 387 7.77 -4.12 -0.61
CA GLY A 387 6.93 -3.56 0.43
C GLY A 387 6.61 -2.09 0.21
N THR A 388 5.75 -1.54 1.06
CA THR A 388 5.32 -0.14 0.96
C THR A 388 6.47 0.85 1.08
N VAL A 389 7.57 0.50 1.74
CA VAL A 389 8.81 1.29 1.77
C VAL A 389 9.45 1.46 0.38
N ASP A 390 9.14 0.58 -0.57
CA ASP A 390 9.69 0.60 -1.92
C ASP A 390 8.96 1.58 -2.85
N ILE A 391 7.77 2.05 -2.47
CA ILE A 391 6.95 2.92 -3.30
C ILE A 391 7.71 4.23 -3.59
N PHE A 392 8.22 4.92 -2.58
CA PHE A 392 8.89 6.20 -2.81
C PHE A 392 10.15 6.08 -3.69
N PRO A 393 11.14 5.20 -3.40
CA PRO A 393 12.28 5.03 -4.29
C PRO A 393 11.89 4.64 -5.71
N THR A 394 10.83 3.83 -5.88
CA THR A 394 10.31 3.48 -7.20
C THR A 394 9.74 4.70 -7.93
N MET A 395 9.02 5.59 -7.23
CA MET A 395 8.48 6.81 -7.83
C MET A 395 9.59 7.78 -8.26
N ILE A 396 10.73 7.82 -7.55
CA ILE A 396 11.89 8.60 -8.00
C ILE A 396 12.28 8.20 -9.42
N ASP A 397 12.37 6.92 -9.70
CA ASP A 397 12.78 6.42 -11.01
C ASP A 397 11.67 6.56 -12.06
N VAL A 398 10.46 6.13 -11.76
CA VAL A 398 9.37 6.07 -12.76
C VAL A 398 8.80 7.44 -13.10
N ALA A 399 8.70 8.35 -12.14
CA ALA A 399 8.23 9.72 -12.33
C ALA A 399 9.38 10.73 -12.53
N ARG A 400 10.63 10.27 -12.45
CA ARG A 400 11.84 11.08 -12.57
C ARG A 400 11.87 12.23 -11.58
N LEU A 401 11.60 11.91 -10.33
CA LEU A 401 11.69 12.86 -9.23
C LEU A 401 13.18 13.13 -8.90
N ALA A 402 13.44 14.20 -8.18
CA ALA A 402 14.80 14.52 -7.78
C ALA A 402 15.38 13.43 -6.85
N PRO A 403 16.57 12.88 -7.10
CA PRO A 403 17.13 11.80 -6.27
C PRO A 403 17.30 12.16 -4.79
N ASN A 404 17.42 13.45 -4.49
CA ASN A 404 17.57 13.97 -3.14
C ASN A 404 16.22 14.31 -2.45
N SER A 405 15.09 14.01 -3.08
CA SER A 405 13.76 14.23 -2.49
C SER A 405 13.38 13.21 -1.42
N ILE A 406 14.10 12.11 -1.31
CA ILE A 406 13.99 11.12 -0.24
C ILE A 406 15.09 11.31 0.81
N ASN A 407 14.87 10.91 2.05
CA ASN A 407 15.90 10.89 3.07
C ASN A 407 17.04 9.93 2.70
N ARG A 408 18.29 10.33 3.01
CA ARG A 408 19.47 9.51 2.69
C ARG A 408 19.41 8.13 3.33
N VAL A 409 18.95 8.07 4.58
CA VAL A 409 18.71 6.81 5.29
C VAL A 409 17.25 6.44 5.07
N HIS A 410 17.00 5.51 4.16
CA HIS A 410 15.68 4.94 3.87
C HIS A 410 15.77 3.43 3.75
N ASP A 411 14.65 2.74 3.90
CA ASP A 411 14.61 1.27 3.97
C ASP A 411 14.25 0.64 2.64
N GLY A 412 13.48 1.32 1.81
CA GLY A 412 13.06 0.83 0.49
C GLY A 412 14.16 0.82 -0.56
N ILE A 413 13.88 0.14 -1.67
CA ILE A 413 14.64 0.15 -2.92
C ILE A 413 13.69 0.47 -4.07
N SER A 414 14.23 0.95 -5.19
CA SER A 414 13.42 1.03 -6.41
C SER A 414 13.15 -0.36 -6.97
N ILE A 415 11.88 -0.62 -7.26
CA ILE A 415 11.42 -1.85 -7.93
C ILE A 415 10.93 -1.55 -9.35
N ALA A 416 11.37 -0.44 -9.95
CA ALA A 416 10.98 -0.06 -11.32
C ALA A 416 11.33 -1.13 -12.36
N ASP A 417 12.44 -1.86 -12.17
CA ASP A 417 12.83 -2.95 -13.05
C ASP A 417 11.90 -4.17 -12.94
N VAL A 418 11.27 -4.37 -11.77
CA VAL A 418 10.26 -5.41 -11.59
C VAL A 418 9.02 -5.13 -12.44
N PHE A 419 8.76 -3.91 -12.87
CA PHE A 419 7.65 -3.59 -13.78
C PHE A 419 7.81 -4.19 -15.18
N GLU A 420 9.04 -4.44 -15.60
CA GLU A 420 9.35 -4.91 -16.94
C GLU A 420 9.90 -6.35 -16.95
N ASN A 421 10.54 -6.78 -15.85
CA ASN A 421 11.27 -8.03 -15.77
C ASN A 421 10.94 -8.78 -14.47
N GLU A 422 11.08 -10.11 -14.49
CA GLU A 422 11.13 -10.89 -13.26
C GLU A 422 12.54 -10.82 -12.69
N ILE A 423 12.65 -10.34 -11.44
CA ILE A 423 13.91 -10.24 -10.72
C ILE A 423 13.95 -11.37 -9.69
N PRO A 424 14.97 -12.24 -9.71
CA PRO A 424 14.93 -13.46 -8.90
C PRO A 424 15.15 -13.23 -7.39
N ARG A 425 15.87 -12.18 -7.02
CA ARG A 425 16.21 -11.92 -5.61
C ARG A 425 16.30 -10.43 -5.32
N ARG A 426 15.93 -10.09 -4.09
CA ARG A 426 16.08 -8.76 -3.51
C ARG A 426 17.44 -8.66 -2.80
N ASP A 427 18.22 -7.62 -3.09
CA ASP A 427 19.55 -7.41 -2.48
C ASP A 427 19.46 -6.88 -1.05
N LYS A 428 18.46 -6.04 -0.75
CA LYS A 428 18.28 -5.44 0.57
C LYS A 428 17.06 -6.04 1.26
N PRO A 429 17.22 -6.79 2.34
CA PRO A 429 16.11 -7.38 3.08
C PRO A 429 15.08 -6.35 3.55
N LEU A 430 13.85 -6.79 3.81
CA LEU A 430 12.79 -5.99 4.41
C LEU A 430 12.81 -6.16 5.92
N GLY A 431 12.91 -5.05 6.65
CA GLY A 431 12.78 -5.00 8.10
C GLY A 431 11.43 -4.43 8.50
N PHE A 432 10.82 -5.04 9.51
CA PHE A 432 9.54 -4.63 10.07
C PHE A 432 9.68 -4.44 11.57
N ARG A 433 9.08 -3.36 12.09
CA ARG A 433 9.05 -3.07 13.52
C ARG A 433 7.83 -2.25 13.85
N ALA A 434 7.05 -2.70 14.82
CA ALA A 434 5.95 -1.92 15.37
C ALA A 434 5.63 -2.43 16.77
N ASN A 435 5.24 -1.54 17.68
CA ASN A 435 5.08 -1.88 19.09
C ASN A 435 6.37 -2.55 19.63
N ASP A 436 6.28 -3.78 20.13
CA ASP A 436 7.43 -4.55 20.65
C ASP A 436 7.75 -5.78 19.78
N GLY A 437 7.07 -5.93 18.65
CA GLY A 437 7.34 -6.97 17.67
C GLY A 437 8.25 -6.50 16.55
N ARG A 438 8.90 -7.45 15.89
CA ARG A 438 9.80 -7.18 14.77
C ARG A 438 9.97 -8.40 13.86
N ALA A 439 10.26 -8.15 12.58
CA ALA A 439 10.57 -9.20 11.63
C ALA A 439 11.64 -8.77 10.61
N TRP A 440 12.29 -9.76 10.02
CA TRP A 440 13.31 -9.61 8.99
C TRP A 440 13.05 -10.61 7.88
N LEU A 441 12.79 -10.09 6.68
CA LEU A 441 12.54 -10.89 5.50
C LEU A 441 13.74 -10.79 4.54
N ASP A 442 14.49 -11.86 4.42
CA ASP A 442 15.60 -12.01 3.47
C ASP A 442 15.20 -13.03 2.41
N ASN A 443 14.53 -12.55 1.37
CA ASN A 443 14.02 -13.37 0.27
C ASN A 443 13.10 -14.51 0.73
N ASP A 444 13.62 -15.73 0.83
CA ASP A 444 12.84 -16.94 1.15
C ASP A 444 12.72 -17.17 2.66
N TRP A 445 13.58 -16.51 3.44
CA TRP A 445 13.64 -16.68 4.88
C TRP A 445 13.05 -15.51 5.63
N LYS A 446 12.23 -15.80 6.61
CA LYS A 446 11.65 -14.83 7.53
C LYS A 446 11.96 -15.20 8.97
N LEU A 447 12.66 -14.30 9.66
CA LEU A 447 12.85 -14.33 11.10
C LEU A 447 11.92 -13.32 11.74
N LEU A 448 11.16 -13.72 12.73
CA LEU A 448 10.25 -12.83 13.42
C LEU A 448 10.25 -13.03 14.94
N GLN A 449 9.78 -12.01 15.63
CA GLN A 449 9.55 -12.00 17.06
C GLN A 449 8.24 -11.26 17.30
N ASN A 450 7.19 -12.02 17.56
CA ASN A 450 5.84 -11.47 17.71
C ASN A 450 5.59 -11.02 19.16
N VAL A 451 4.51 -10.25 19.36
CA VAL A 451 4.03 -9.88 20.69
C VAL A 451 2.90 -10.82 21.07
N LEU A 452 3.02 -11.44 22.21
CA LEU A 452 2.08 -12.42 22.73
C LEU A 452 1.28 -11.81 23.89
N LEU A 453 0.03 -12.20 24.02
CA LEU A 453 -0.79 -11.88 25.18
C LEU A 453 -0.72 -13.06 26.17
N VAL A 454 0.03 -12.89 27.26
CA VAL A 454 0.20 -13.91 28.31
C VAL A 454 -0.36 -13.37 29.60
N ASP A 455 -1.32 -14.08 30.19
CA ASP A 455 -1.99 -13.69 31.46
C ASP A 455 -2.54 -12.24 31.45
N GLY A 456 -2.94 -11.75 30.28
CA GLY A 456 -3.49 -10.39 30.11
C GLY A 456 -2.41 -9.30 29.89
N GLU A 457 -1.14 -9.66 29.88
CA GLU A 457 -0.02 -8.75 29.58
C GLU A 457 0.59 -9.03 28.20
N LEU A 458 0.97 -7.96 27.49
CA LEU A 458 1.69 -8.07 26.23
C LEU A 458 3.17 -8.32 26.51
N VAL A 459 3.67 -9.46 26.05
CA VAL A 459 5.09 -9.85 26.19
C VAL A 459 5.71 -10.12 24.82
N THR A 460 6.98 -9.81 24.67
CA THR A 460 7.73 -10.16 23.46
C THR A 460 8.01 -11.67 23.45
N GLY A 461 7.51 -12.36 22.43
CA GLY A 461 7.69 -13.81 22.26
C GLY A 461 9.12 -14.22 21.88
N PRO A 462 9.39 -15.51 21.75
CA PRO A 462 10.66 -16.01 21.24
C PRO A 462 10.85 -15.64 19.77
N PHE A 463 12.08 -15.81 19.27
CA PHE A 463 12.33 -15.78 17.83
C PHE A 463 11.83 -17.05 17.16
N GLU A 464 11.26 -16.86 15.96
CA GLU A 464 10.79 -17.92 15.08
C GLU A 464 11.39 -17.71 13.67
N LEU A 465 11.75 -18.81 12.99
CA LEU A 465 12.33 -18.80 11.64
C LEU A 465 11.51 -19.65 10.69
N TYR A 466 11.14 -19.07 9.53
CA TYR A 466 10.34 -19.75 8.53
C TYR A 466 10.96 -19.64 7.13
N ASN A 467 10.73 -20.66 6.29
CA ASN A 467 10.95 -20.56 4.84
C ASN A 467 9.60 -20.34 4.17
N ILE A 468 9.26 -19.11 3.87
CA ILE A 468 7.94 -18.70 3.41
C ILE A 468 7.62 -19.07 1.95
N ILE A 469 8.56 -19.69 1.21
CA ILE A 469 8.26 -20.25 -0.10
C ILE A 469 7.70 -21.68 0.04
N GLY A 470 8.31 -22.49 0.88
CA GLY A 470 7.85 -23.85 1.15
C GLY A 470 6.76 -23.93 2.21
N ASP A 471 6.65 -22.91 3.04
CA ASP A 471 5.72 -22.83 4.18
C ASP A 471 5.17 -21.38 4.32
N PRO A 472 4.33 -20.94 3.39
CA PRO A 472 3.73 -19.58 3.46
C PRO A 472 2.75 -19.44 4.64
N GLY A 473 2.25 -20.54 5.18
CA GLY A 473 1.40 -20.58 6.38
C GLY A 473 2.17 -20.47 7.70
N GLU A 474 3.52 -20.48 7.65
CA GLU A 474 4.37 -20.37 8.85
C GLU A 474 4.02 -21.42 9.92
N GLU A 475 3.79 -22.67 9.48
CA GLU A 475 3.39 -23.78 10.33
C GLU A 475 4.58 -24.44 11.05
N TYR A 476 5.77 -24.42 10.41
CA TYR A 476 6.95 -25.15 10.86
C TYR A 476 8.08 -24.20 11.24
N ASN A 477 8.28 -23.97 12.55
CA ASN A 477 9.39 -23.17 13.04
C ASN A 477 10.72 -23.91 12.83
N LEU A 478 11.57 -23.38 11.98
CA LEU A 478 12.83 -23.97 11.54
C LEU A 478 14.06 -23.46 12.35
N ILE A 479 13.85 -22.71 13.43
CA ILE A 479 14.94 -22.02 14.15
C ILE A 479 15.98 -23.00 14.71
N GLU A 480 15.54 -24.16 15.21
CA GLU A 480 16.44 -25.20 15.75
C GLU A 480 17.14 -26.00 14.63
N LEU A 481 16.50 -26.09 13.46
CA LEU A 481 17.03 -26.84 12.31
C LEU A 481 18.06 -26.04 11.51
N TYR A 482 17.94 -24.70 11.50
CA TYR A 482 18.83 -23.79 10.77
C TYR A 482 19.38 -22.65 11.66
N PRO A 483 20.10 -22.99 12.75
CA PRO A 483 20.56 -22.00 13.73
C PRO A 483 21.50 -20.94 13.13
N GLU A 484 22.36 -21.31 12.16
CA GLU A 484 23.26 -20.34 11.52
C GLU A 484 22.48 -19.32 10.66
N VAL A 485 21.36 -19.70 10.04
CA VAL A 485 20.49 -18.78 9.31
C VAL A 485 19.83 -17.81 10.29
N ALA A 486 19.26 -18.35 11.38
CA ALA A 486 18.63 -17.58 12.43
C ALA A 486 19.59 -16.56 13.07
N ASP A 487 20.80 -16.98 13.43
CA ASP A 487 21.82 -16.11 14.06
C ASP A 487 22.27 -14.98 13.11
N ARG A 488 22.51 -15.30 11.84
CA ARG A 488 22.83 -14.28 10.82
C ARG A 488 21.71 -13.25 10.70
N MET A 489 20.47 -13.71 10.52
CA MET A 489 19.32 -12.82 10.34
C MET A 489 19.05 -12.00 11.60
N ARG A 490 19.24 -12.58 12.80
CA ARG A 490 19.12 -11.86 14.05
C ARG A 490 20.13 -10.74 14.18
N GLN A 491 21.41 -10.99 13.82
CA GLN A 491 22.44 -9.95 13.83
C GLN A 491 22.11 -8.80 12.85
N GLN A 492 21.58 -9.13 11.68
CA GLN A 492 21.15 -8.13 10.70
C GLN A 492 19.96 -7.31 11.22
N LEU A 493 18.95 -7.97 11.79
CA LEU A 493 17.78 -7.35 12.40
C LEU A 493 18.16 -6.44 13.58
N ASP A 494 19.05 -6.89 14.47
CA ASP A 494 19.53 -6.10 15.61
C ASP A 494 20.30 -4.86 15.13
N SER A 495 21.19 -5.00 14.14
CA SER A 495 21.94 -3.87 13.57
C SER A 495 21.01 -2.86 12.90
N TRP A 496 20.02 -3.34 12.16
CA TRP A 496 18.99 -2.50 11.53
C TRP A 496 18.12 -1.81 12.59
N SER A 497 17.70 -2.51 13.65
CA SER A 497 16.90 -1.96 14.74
C SER A 497 17.62 -0.79 15.43
N VAL A 498 18.92 -0.93 15.71
CA VAL A 498 19.74 0.17 16.26
C VAL A 498 19.79 1.37 15.32
N SER A 499 19.93 1.13 14.00
CA SER A 499 19.87 2.20 12.99
C SER A 499 18.50 2.90 13.00
N VAL A 500 17.43 2.13 13.14
CA VAL A 500 16.06 2.67 13.25
C VAL A 500 15.93 3.56 14.49
N SER A 501 16.40 3.10 15.64
CA SER A 501 16.33 3.85 16.90
C SER A 501 17.15 5.15 16.86
N ARG A 502 18.32 5.15 16.22
CA ARG A 502 19.08 6.38 15.98
C ARG A 502 18.32 7.40 15.12
N SER A 503 17.70 6.92 14.03
CA SER A 503 16.84 7.77 13.18
C SER A 503 15.64 8.31 13.95
N ALA A 504 14.98 7.47 14.75
CA ALA A 504 13.82 7.85 15.56
C ALA A 504 14.16 8.93 16.61
N LEU A 505 15.40 8.99 17.05
CA LEU A 505 15.94 10.06 17.91
C LEU A 505 16.37 11.31 17.13
N GLY A 506 16.23 11.32 15.79
CA GLY A 506 16.50 12.48 14.95
C GLY A 506 17.90 12.55 14.32
N ALA A 507 18.72 11.50 14.46
CA ALA A 507 20.10 11.50 13.94
C ALA A 507 20.20 11.73 12.42
N ASP A 508 19.13 11.49 11.65
CA ASP A 508 19.08 11.66 10.20
C ASP A 508 18.63 13.07 9.79
N TYR A 509 18.11 13.87 10.70
CA TYR A 509 17.69 15.24 10.42
C TYR A 509 18.85 16.22 10.51
N PRO A 510 18.80 17.34 9.77
CA PRO A 510 19.85 18.36 9.83
C PRO A 510 20.13 18.90 11.24
N GLU A 511 19.09 18.96 12.07
CA GLU A 511 19.15 19.43 13.46
C GLU A 511 19.81 18.40 14.39
N GLY A 512 19.88 17.13 14.01
CA GLY A 512 20.34 16.02 14.84
C GLY A 512 19.37 15.60 15.95
N GLU A 513 18.16 16.15 15.94
CA GLU A 513 17.08 15.87 16.88
C GLU A 513 15.70 15.95 16.23
N VAL A 514 14.69 15.40 16.89
CA VAL A 514 13.29 15.53 16.48
C VAL A 514 12.74 16.84 17.00
N LEU A 515 12.26 17.71 16.10
CA LEU A 515 11.64 18.97 16.46
C LEU A 515 10.26 18.77 17.09
N PRO A 516 9.81 19.67 17.99
CA PRO A 516 8.49 19.63 18.59
C PRO A 516 7.37 19.59 17.54
N SER A 517 6.25 18.94 17.87
CA SER A 517 5.08 18.80 16.98
C SER A 517 4.54 20.16 16.48
N GLY A 518 4.64 21.20 17.29
CA GLY A 518 4.16 22.54 16.97
C GLY A 518 2.70 22.76 17.34
N ARG A 519 2.13 21.86 18.15
CA ARG A 519 0.80 22.00 18.75
C ARG A 519 0.78 21.42 20.17
N ASP A 520 -0.25 21.76 20.94
CA ASP A 520 -0.52 21.12 22.23
C ASP A 520 -0.86 19.64 22.01
N GLU A 521 -0.22 18.78 22.75
CA GLU A 521 -0.41 17.34 22.67
C GLU A 521 -1.19 16.82 23.87
N GLU A 522 -2.02 15.80 23.64
CA GLU A 522 -2.66 15.09 24.74
C GLU A 522 -1.59 14.43 25.63
N PRO A 523 -1.71 14.55 26.96
CA PRO A 523 -0.70 14.01 27.87
C PRO A 523 -0.34 12.55 27.62
N VAL A 524 -1.33 11.71 27.33
CA VAL A 524 -1.13 10.27 27.08
C VAL A 524 -0.32 9.98 25.82
N ILE A 525 -0.40 10.84 24.82
CA ILE A 525 0.36 10.69 23.56
C ILE A 525 1.80 11.11 23.78
N THR A 526 1.99 12.24 24.47
CA THR A 526 3.31 12.75 24.85
C THR A 526 4.06 11.75 25.73
N GLU A 527 3.41 11.22 26.77
CA GLU A 527 4.00 10.22 27.66
C GLU A 527 4.44 8.96 26.91
N ARG A 528 3.61 8.43 26.02
CA ARG A 528 3.96 7.25 25.21
C ARG A 528 5.14 7.52 24.28
N ARG A 529 5.20 8.71 23.69
CA ARG A 529 6.30 9.11 22.82
C ARG A 529 7.60 9.23 23.62
N GLU A 530 7.55 9.85 24.79
CA GLU A 530 8.71 9.97 25.70
C GLU A 530 9.21 8.59 26.19
N MET A 531 8.29 7.71 26.54
CA MET A 531 8.66 6.32 26.92
C MET A 531 9.39 5.64 25.77
N ARG A 532 8.85 5.71 24.56
CA ARG A 532 9.45 5.07 23.39
C ARG A 532 10.81 5.68 23.03
N MET A 533 10.95 7.00 23.15
CA MET A 533 12.26 7.67 22.96
C MET A 533 13.30 7.21 23.96
N LYS A 534 12.93 6.96 25.22
CA LYS A 534 13.85 6.39 26.24
C LYS A 534 14.28 4.97 25.88
N GLU A 535 13.37 4.14 25.40
CA GLU A 535 13.67 2.79 24.93
C GLU A 535 14.66 2.81 23.76
N TRP A 536 14.44 3.67 22.76
CA TRP A 536 15.36 3.85 21.63
C TRP A 536 16.73 4.34 22.06
N ALA A 537 16.79 5.29 22.99
CA ALA A 537 18.06 5.79 23.53
C ALA A 537 18.84 4.69 24.27
N GLU A 538 18.17 3.85 25.04
CA GLU A 538 18.77 2.73 25.73
C GLU A 538 19.27 1.66 24.75
N GLU A 539 18.51 1.34 23.70
CA GLU A 539 18.93 0.40 22.64
C GLU A 539 20.21 0.87 21.95
N VAL A 540 20.29 2.16 21.60
CA VAL A 540 21.50 2.77 21.01
C VAL A 540 22.67 2.68 21.99
N ARG A 541 22.48 3.07 23.27
CA ARG A 541 23.51 3.00 24.31
C ARG A 541 24.06 1.58 24.50
N LEU A 542 23.19 0.59 24.57
CA LEU A 542 23.61 -0.81 24.75
C LEU A 542 24.37 -1.34 23.53
N SER A 543 24.05 -0.86 22.33
CA SER A 543 24.79 -1.23 21.12
C SER A 543 26.24 -0.73 21.14
N GLU A 544 26.47 0.44 21.71
CA GLU A 544 27.81 1.04 21.81
C GLU A 544 28.69 0.33 22.85
N VAL A 545 28.10 -0.14 23.95
CA VAL A 545 28.79 -0.93 24.98
C VAL A 545 29.22 -2.30 24.45
N ARG A 546 28.44 -2.93 23.57
CA ARG A 546 28.77 -4.25 22.99
C ARG A 546 29.90 -4.20 21.96
N VAL A 547 30.27 -3.03 21.47
CA VAL A 547 31.35 -2.84 20.48
C VAL A 547 32.70 -2.59 21.15
N LEU A 548 32.74 -2.34 22.45
CA LEU A 548 34.02 -2.23 23.19
C LEU A 548 34.59 -3.64 23.41
N PRO A 549 35.87 -3.89 22.98
CA PRO A 549 36.50 -5.19 23.02
C PRO A 549 36.71 -5.74 24.44
#